data_01c6da41343c441feb817b7f50e81739
#
_entry.id   01c6da41343c441feb817b7f50e81739
#
_cell.length_a   1.000
_cell.length_b   1.000
_cell.length_c   1.000
_cell.angle_alpha   90.00
_cell.angle_beta   90.00
_cell.angle_gamma   90.00
#
_symmetry.space_group_name_H-M   'P 1'
#
loop_
_entity.id
_entity.type
_entity.pdbx_description
1 polymer ?
#
loop_
_entity_poly.entity_id
_entity_poly.type
_entity_poly.pdbx_seq_one_letter_code
_entity_poly.pdbx_strand_id
1 'polypeptide(L)'
;MHAELPIFDVENFTVVRVNELRLRLVNRFYSSCNYNVKCGRLDQVYSLSYGGEIIAAARLVSQKSGHLLLRNLCVAPAMRNQGVATQLVGKLLNALAFAEIPVNCYCYALPHLKNFYVSLGFKHLLPEHVPEDIAEIHFRNCARKRGWILMGFIII
;
A
#
# COMPACT_ATOMS: atom_id res chain seq x y z
N MET A 1 18.02 -17.80 -10.11
CA MET A 1 17.03 -16.72 -10.17
C MET A 1 15.72 -17.24 -9.60
N HIS A 2 15.20 -16.53 -8.63
CA HIS A 2 13.96 -16.95 -7.98
C HIS A 2 12.77 -16.24 -8.62
N ALA A 3 11.82 -17.02 -9.09
CA ALA A 3 10.57 -16.46 -9.56
C ALA A 3 9.76 -15.93 -8.36
N GLU A 4 9.07 -14.83 -8.58
CA GLU A 4 8.15 -14.31 -7.58
C GLU A 4 6.95 -15.25 -7.50
N LEU A 5 6.53 -15.58 -6.28
CA LEU A 5 5.34 -16.38 -6.07
C LEU A 5 4.14 -15.46 -5.92
N PRO A 6 3.09 -15.68 -6.70
CA PRO A 6 1.87 -14.90 -6.51
C PRO A 6 1.27 -15.19 -5.14
N ILE A 7 0.85 -14.14 -4.43
CA ILE A 7 0.11 -14.28 -3.19
C ILE A 7 -1.38 -14.43 -3.45
N PHE A 8 -1.80 -14.13 -4.68
CA PHE A 8 -3.18 -14.24 -5.09
C PHE A 8 -3.28 -14.18 -6.60
N ASP A 9 -4.03 -15.11 -7.17
CA ASP A 9 -4.31 -15.16 -8.59
C ASP A 9 -5.79 -15.51 -8.78
N VAL A 10 -6.55 -14.61 -9.40
CA VAL A 10 -7.94 -14.83 -9.78
C VAL A 10 -8.07 -14.45 -11.24
N GLU A 11 -8.41 -15.43 -12.07
CA GLU A 11 -8.47 -15.28 -13.50
C GLU A 11 -7.12 -14.79 -14.05
N ASN A 12 -7.07 -13.52 -14.52
CA ASN A 12 -5.86 -12.94 -15.08
C ASN A 12 -5.19 -11.93 -14.13
N PHE A 13 -5.73 -11.74 -12.92
CA PHE A 13 -5.13 -10.85 -11.92
C PHE A 13 -4.16 -11.64 -11.05
N THR A 14 -2.91 -11.18 -10.98
CA THR A 14 -1.89 -11.78 -10.15
C THR A 14 -1.30 -10.74 -9.23
N VAL A 15 -1.40 -10.96 -7.91
CA VAL A 15 -0.79 -10.09 -6.92
C VAL A 15 0.49 -10.76 -6.40
N VAL A 16 1.59 -10.02 -6.43
CA VAL A 16 2.89 -10.51 -5.94
C VAL A 16 3.54 -9.48 -5.04
N ARG A 17 4.35 -9.97 -4.08
CA ARG A 17 5.34 -9.14 -3.41
C ARG A 17 6.56 -9.09 -4.33
N VAL A 18 6.91 -7.91 -4.81
CA VAL A 18 7.94 -7.75 -5.83
C VAL A 18 9.33 -7.93 -5.19
N ASN A 19 10.16 -8.81 -5.77
CA ASN A 19 11.52 -8.95 -5.32
C ASN A 19 12.40 -7.79 -5.84
N GLU A 20 13.57 -7.60 -5.21
CA GLU A 20 14.40 -6.44 -5.52
C GLU A 20 14.92 -6.42 -6.96
N LEU A 21 15.07 -7.59 -7.59
CA LEU A 21 15.56 -7.66 -8.98
C LEU A 21 14.55 -7.12 -10.00
N ARG A 22 13.28 -7.01 -9.60
CA ARG A 22 12.21 -6.55 -10.47
C ARG A 22 11.64 -5.19 -10.09
N LEU A 23 12.25 -4.50 -9.13
CA LEU A 23 11.79 -3.18 -8.70
C LEU A 23 11.78 -2.16 -9.84
N ARG A 24 12.69 -2.27 -10.80
CA ARG A 24 12.71 -1.35 -11.94
C ARG A 24 11.44 -1.41 -12.77
N LEU A 25 10.77 -2.56 -12.82
CA LEU A 25 9.50 -2.70 -13.54
C LEU A 25 8.39 -1.91 -12.85
N VAL A 26 8.37 -1.96 -11.52
CA VAL A 26 7.43 -1.19 -10.72
C VAL A 26 7.73 0.30 -10.82
N ASN A 27 9.00 0.68 -10.74
CA ASN A 27 9.39 2.09 -10.89
C ASN A 27 8.99 2.64 -12.26
N ARG A 28 9.13 1.82 -13.30
CA ARG A 28 8.67 2.19 -14.65
C ARG A 28 7.14 2.35 -14.67
N PHE A 29 6.42 1.47 -13.99
CA PHE A 29 4.96 1.57 -13.89
C PHE A 29 4.56 2.89 -13.22
N TYR A 30 5.16 3.22 -12.07
CA TYR A 30 4.88 4.49 -11.38
C TYR A 30 5.18 5.70 -12.29
N SER A 31 6.30 5.66 -12.98
CA SER A 31 6.67 6.72 -13.90
C SER A 31 5.64 6.89 -15.03
N SER A 32 5.12 5.79 -15.56
CA SER A 32 4.08 5.82 -16.61
C SER A 32 2.77 6.42 -16.11
N CYS A 33 2.53 6.41 -14.80
CA CYS A 33 1.34 7.01 -14.18
C CYS A 33 1.61 8.42 -13.65
N ASN A 34 2.73 9.02 -14.00
CA ASN A 34 3.16 10.34 -13.53
C ASN A 34 3.36 10.39 -12.01
N TYR A 35 3.70 9.25 -11.40
CA TYR A 35 4.06 9.18 -10.00
C TYR A 35 5.57 9.34 -9.86
N ASN A 36 5.99 10.35 -9.12
CA ASN A 36 7.40 10.57 -8.85
C ASN A 36 7.83 9.72 -7.63
N VAL A 37 7.84 8.41 -7.82
CA VAL A 37 8.18 7.44 -6.78
C VAL A 37 9.27 6.53 -7.31
N LYS A 38 10.26 6.27 -6.47
CA LYS A 38 11.32 5.32 -6.76
C LYS A 38 11.44 4.33 -5.60
N CYS A 39 10.97 3.11 -5.81
CA CYS A 39 11.05 2.06 -4.81
C CYS A 39 12.48 1.55 -4.68
N GLY A 40 12.93 1.40 -3.44
CA GLY A 40 14.21 0.80 -3.13
C GLY A 40 14.04 -0.59 -2.53
N ARG A 41 15.13 -1.33 -2.39
CA ARG A 41 15.12 -2.71 -1.90
C ARG A 41 14.68 -2.85 -0.44
N LEU A 42 14.68 -1.74 0.33
CA LEU A 42 14.20 -1.76 1.72
C LEU A 42 12.68 -1.60 1.82
N ASP A 43 12.04 -1.23 0.71
CA ASP A 43 10.58 -1.13 0.67
C ASP A 43 9.97 -2.51 0.43
N GLN A 44 8.80 -2.74 1.03
CA GLN A 44 7.97 -3.87 0.65
C GLN A 44 7.01 -3.40 -0.43
N VAL A 45 7.21 -3.88 -1.65
CA VAL A 45 6.42 -3.43 -2.79
C VAL A 45 5.52 -4.57 -3.25
N TYR A 46 4.26 -4.23 -3.50
CA TYR A 46 3.28 -5.18 -4.02
C TYR A 46 2.77 -4.66 -5.35
N SER A 47 2.59 -5.57 -6.30
CA SER A 47 2.03 -5.24 -7.60
C SER A 47 0.91 -6.17 -7.95
N LEU A 48 -0.03 -5.66 -8.75
CA LEU A 48 -1.07 -6.46 -9.39
C LEU A 48 -0.85 -6.39 -10.89
N SER A 49 -0.77 -7.56 -11.50
CA SER A 49 -0.59 -7.69 -12.95
C SER A 49 -1.83 -8.28 -13.58
N TYR A 50 -2.09 -7.86 -14.81
CA TYR A 50 -3.15 -8.39 -15.66
C TYR A 50 -2.55 -8.69 -17.02
N GLY A 51 -2.69 -9.95 -17.47
CA GLY A 51 -2.11 -10.37 -18.75
C GLY A 51 -0.60 -10.15 -18.83
N GLY A 52 0.11 -10.26 -17.70
CA GLY A 52 1.55 -10.08 -17.65
C GLY A 52 2.02 -8.63 -17.48
N GLU A 53 1.11 -7.67 -17.48
CA GLU A 53 1.45 -6.24 -17.28
C GLU A 53 1.06 -5.77 -15.89
N ILE A 54 1.94 -4.98 -15.26
CA ILE A 54 1.63 -4.34 -13.98
C ILE A 54 0.60 -3.24 -14.23
N ILE A 55 -0.55 -3.32 -13.55
CA ILE A 55 -1.63 -2.33 -13.64
C ILE A 55 -1.91 -1.64 -12.33
N ALA A 56 -1.31 -2.09 -11.24
CA ALA A 56 -1.41 -1.42 -9.95
C ALA A 56 -0.20 -1.75 -9.10
N ALA A 57 0.14 -0.84 -8.20
CA ALA A 57 1.22 -1.04 -7.24
C ALA A 57 0.95 -0.26 -5.96
N ALA A 58 1.56 -0.74 -4.87
CA ALA A 58 1.55 -0.07 -3.57
C ALA A 58 2.82 -0.45 -2.83
N ARG A 59 3.24 0.37 -1.88
CA ARG A 59 4.39 0.02 -1.06
C ARG A 59 4.09 0.15 0.42
N LEU A 60 4.75 -0.69 1.19
CA LEU A 60 4.74 -0.65 2.64
C LEU A 60 6.11 -0.18 3.11
N VAL A 61 6.14 0.90 3.86
CA VAL A 61 7.37 1.51 4.35
C VAL A 61 7.46 1.28 5.85
N SER A 62 8.54 0.63 6.30
CA SER A 62 8.77 0.40 7.73
C SER A 62 9.01 1.70 8.45
N GLN A 63 8.39 1.84 9.61
CA GLN A 63 8.54 2.99 10.48
C GLN A 63 9.40 2.64 11.69
N LYS A 64 9.86 3.65 12.44
CA LYS A 64 10.70 3.44 13.62
C LYS A 64 10.04 2.56 14.66
N SER A 65 8.73 2.65 14.80
CA SER A 65 7.95 1.82 15.72
C SER A 65 7.90 0.34 15.33
N GLY A 66 8.37 -0.01 14.12
CA GLY A 66 8.28 -1.36 13.59
C GLY A 66 6.99 -1.62 12.81
N HIS A 67 6.04 -0.71 12.85
CA HIS A 67 4.81 -0.81 12.07
C HIS A 67 5.02 -0.33 10.64
N LEU A 68 4.04 -0.56 9.78
CA LEU A 68 4.13 -0.28 8.35
C LEU A 68 3.22 0.88 7.96
N LEU A 69 3.68 1.65 6.99
CA LEU A 69 2.91 2.73 6.39
C LEU A 69 2.63 2.39 4.94
N LEU A 70 1.35 2.27 4.60
CA LEU A 70 0.92 2.04 3.22
C LEU A 70 1.00 3.36 2.45
N ARG A 71 1.74 3.36 1.35
CA ARG A 71 1.99 4.56 0.54
C ARG A 71 1.91 4.24 -0.94
N ASN A 72 1.64 5.29 -1.70
CA ASN A 72 1.78 5.29 -3.15
C ASN A 72 0.93 4.22 -3.84
N LEU A 73 -0.29 4.01 -3.35
CA LEU A 73 -1.26 3.18 -4.04
C LEU A 73 -1.60 3.84 -5.38
N CYS A 74 -1.34 3.13 -6.46
CA CYS A 74 -1.57 3.63 -7.81
C CYS A 74 -2.15 2.54 -8.69
N VAL A 75 -3.22 2.89 -9.40
CA VAL A 75 -3.84 2.03 -10.43
C VAL A 75 -3.68 2.73 -11.79
N ALA A 76 -3.30 1.97 -12.81
CA ALA A 76 -3.20 2.50 -14.17
C ALA A 76 -4.52 3.20 -14.56
N PRO A 77 -4.47 4.40 -15.16
CA PRO A 77 -5.68 5.18 -15.44
C PRO A 77 -6.76 4.40 -16.19
N ALA A 78 -6.38 3.58 -17.15
CA ALA A 78 -7.33 2.77 -17.95
C ALA A 78 -8.02 1.67 -17.13
N MET A 79 -7.49 1.33 -15.95
CA MET A 79 -7.98 0.23 -15.14
C MET A 79 -8.67 0.68 -13.85
N ARG A 80 -8.91 1.98 -13.71
CA ARG A 80 -9.57 2.54 -12.53
C ARG A 80 -11.06 2.22 -12.50
N ASN A 81 -11.65 2.23 -11.30
CA ASN A 81 -13.07 1.96 -11.05
C ASN A 81 -13.50 0.54 -11.44
N GLN A 82 -12.57 -0.42 -11.40
CA GLN A 82 -12.83 -1.83 -11.73
C GLN A 82 -12.46 -2.77 -10.57
N GLY A 83 -12.29 -2.24 -9.36
CA GLY A 83 -11.97 -3.04 -8.18
C GLY A 83 -10.51 -3.48 -8.07
N VAL A 84 -9.63 -2.95 -8.91
CA VAL A 84 -8.21 -3.34 -8.92
C VAL A 84 -7.52 -2.98 -7.61
N ALA A 85 -7.74 -1.76 -7.10
CA ALA A 85 -7.16 -1.32 -5.83
C ALA A 85 -7.64 -2.20 -4.66
N THR A 86 -8.92 -2.58 -4.66
CA THR A 86 -9.49 -3.48 -3.64
C THR A 86 -8.80 -4.84 -3.66
N GLN A 87 -8.56 -5.39 -4.85
CA GLN A 87 -7.85 -6.66 -5.00
C GLN A 87 -6.41 -6.56 -4.48
N LEU A 88 -5.68 -5.53 -4.88
CA LEU A 88 -4.30 -5.35 -4.48
C LEU A 88 -4.18 -5.15 -2.95
N VAL A 89 -4.87 -4.15 -2.41
CA VAL A 89 -4.75 -3.80 -1.00
C VAL A 89 -5.34 -4.91 -0.12
N GLY A 90 -6.46 -5.50 -0.52
CA GLY A 90 -7.05 -6.61 0.21
C GLY A 90 -6.09 -7.78 0.37
N LYS A 91 -5.35 -8.13 -0.67
CA LYS A 91 -4.41 -9.24 -0.63
C LYS A 91 -3.15 -8.90 0.17
N LEU A 92 -2.65 -7.68 0.05
CA LEU A 92 -1.50 -7.26 0.85
C LEU A 92 -1.85 -7.22 2.34
N LEU A 93 -3.03 -6.77 2.72
CA LEU A 93 -3.47 -6.78 4.12
C LEU A 93 -3.65 -8.21 4.65
N ASN A 94 -4.16 -9.09 3.81
CA ASN A 94 -4.31 -10.49 4.16
C ASN A 94 -2.94 -11.14 4.44
N ALA A 95 -1.95 -10.83 3.61
CA ALA A 95 -0.58 -11.30 3.82
C ALA A 95 -0.02 -10.81 5.16
N LEU A 96 -0.28 -9.54 5.53
CA LEU A 96 0.14 -8.99 6.82
C LEU A 96 -0.54 -9.68 7.99
N ALA A 97 -1.83 -10.00 7.85
CA ALA A 97 -2.60 -10.64 8.92
C ALA A 97 -2.09 -12.06 9.24
N PHE A 98 -1.48 -12.72 8.27
CA PHE A 98 -0.92 -14.06 8.44
C PHE A 98 0.60 -14.09 8.61
N ALA A 99 1.24 -12.94 8.76
CA ALA A 99 2.68 -12.86 8.98
C ALA A 99 3.07 -13.42 10.35
N GLU A 100 4.25 -14.04 10.45
CA GLU A 100 4.75 -14.60 11.72
C GLU A 100 4.88 -13.52 12.79
N ILE A 101 5.35 -12.34 12.41
CA ILE A 101 5.47 -11.19 13.31
C ILE A 101 4.41 -10.18 12.87
N PRO A 102 3.27 -10.13 13.58
CA PRO A 102 2.21 -9.21 13.19
C PRO A 102 2.59 -7.77 13.49
N VAL A 103 2.26 -6.88 12.55
CA VAL A 103 2.43 -5.43 12.71
C VAL A 103 1.19 -4.73 12.19
N ASN A 104 0.92 -3.55 12.72
CA ASN A 104 -0.16 -2.73 12.21
C ASN A 104 0.25 -2.00 10.93
N CYS A 105 -0.74 -1.69 10.10
CA CYS A 105 -0.53 -0.94 8.87
C CYS A 105 -1.34 0.36 8.95
N TYR A 106 -0.65 1.49 8.78
CA TYR A 106 -1.27 2.81 8.83
C TYR A 106 -1.24 3.46 7.47
N CYS A 107 -2.10 4.43 7.26
CA CYS A 107 -2.06 5.27 6.06
C CYS A 107 -2.64 6.66 6.37
N TYR A 108 -2.33 7.60 5.48
CA TYR A 108 -2.90 8.96 5.51
C TYR A 108 -3.76 9.10 4.27
N ALA A 109 -5.04 8.82 4.43
CA ALA A 109 -5.98 8.71 3.32
C ALA A 109 -6.44 10.07 2.81
N LEU A 110 -6.51 10.23 1.50
CA LEU A 110 -7.22 11.34 0.91
C LEU A 110 -8.70 11.26 1.35
N PRO A 111 -9.33 12.40 1.70
CA PRO A 111 -10.69 12.38 2.26
C PRO A 111 -11.71 11.61 1.44
N HIS A 112 -11.65 11.71 0.11
CA HIS A 112 -12.59 11.02 -0.76
C HIS A 112 -12.37 9.50 -0.84
N LEU A 113 -11.24 9.00 -0.28
CA LEU A 113 -10.91 7.57 -0.25
C LEU A 113 -11.19 6.94 1.11
N LYS A 114 -11.71 7.70 2.08
CA LYS A 114 -11.97 7.18 3.43
C LYS A 114 -12.82 5.90 3.37
N ASN A 115 -13.93 5.95 2.65
CA ASN A 115 -14.85 4.80 2.58
C ASN A 115 -14.20 3.59 1.91
N PHE A 116 -13.32 3.81 0.93
CA PHE A 116 -12.54 2.75 0.32
C PHE A 116 -11.71 2.01 1.38
N TYR A 117 -10.96 2.76 2.19
CA TYR A 117 -10.12 2.15 3.23
C TYR A 117 -10.96 1.50 4.33
N VAL A 118 -12.08 2.11 4.71
CA VAL A 118 -12.99 1.50 5.70
C VAL A 118 -13.52 0.16 5.20
N SER A 119 -13.85 0.05 3.92
CA SER A 119 -14.33 -1.20 3.33
C SER A 119 -13.29 -2.31 3.39
N LEU A 120 -12.01 -1.97 3.49
CA LEU A 120 -10.90 -2.93 3.58
C LEU A 120 -10.53 -3.27 5.03
N GLY A 121 -11.18 -2.66 6.00
CA GLY A 121 -10.93 -2.92 7.41
C GLY A 121 -10.09 -1.86 8.13
N PHE A 122 -9.74 -0.77 7.47
CA PHE A 122 -9.08 0.35 8.13
C PHE A 122 -10.07 1.10 9.01
N LYS A 123 -9.56 1.68 10.10
CA LYS A 123 -10.34 2.52 11.01
C LYS A 123 -9.74 3.92 11.04
N HIS A 124 -10.61 4.93 11.17
CA HIS A 124 -10.17 6.28 11.46
C HIS A 124 -9.60 6.32 12.88
N LEU A 125 -8.39 6.83 13.05
CA LEU A 125 -7.69 6.83 14.33
C LEU A 125 -7.37 8.26 14.76
N LEU A 126 -7.29 8.44 16.09
CA LEU A 126 -6.84 9.69 16.68
C LEU A 126 -5.32 9.63 16.88
N PRO A 127 -4.60 10.78 16.78
CA PRO A 127 -3.15 10.78 16.94
C PRO A 127 -2.67 10.24 18.29
N GLU A 128 -3.43 10.42 19.34
CA GLU A 128 -3.11 9.91 20.68
C GLU A 128 -3.21 8.40 20.80
N HIS A 129 -3.79 7.73 19.82
CA HIS A 129 -3.98 6.26 19.84
C HIS A 129 -3.05 5.52 18.89
N VAL A 130 -2.04 6.20 18.34
CA VAL A 130 -1.08 5.58 17.41
C VAL A 130 0.34 5.80 17.94
N PRO A 131 1.33 5.02 17.43
CA PRO A 131 2.73 5.27 17.77
C PRO A 131 3.16 6.72 17.47
N GLU A 132 4.13 7.21 18.22
CA GLU A 132 4.58 8.60 18.14
C GLU A 132 5.07 8.96 16.73
N ASP A 133 5.82 8.08 16.06
CA ASP A 133 6.31 8.33 14.71
C ASP A 133 5.17 8.49 13.70
N ILE A 134 4.10 7.73 13.86
CA ILE A 134 2.91 7.83 13.02
C ILE A 134 2.17 9.15 13.31
N ALA A 135 2.04 9.52 14.58
CA ALA A 135 1.40 10.78 14.98
C ALA A 135 2.17 12.00 14.46
N GLU A 136 3.49 11.97 14.52
CA GLU A 136 4.34 13.06 14.03
C GLU A 136 4.10 13.36 12.56
N ILE A 137 3.99 12.33 11.73
CA ILE A 137 3.71 12.50 10.30
C ILE A 137 2.31 13.10 10.11
N HIS A 138 1.35 12.65 10.90
CA HIS A 138 -0.02 13.20 10.86
C HIS A 138 -0.02 14.70 11.18
N PHE A 139 0.66 15.11 12.26
CA PHE A 139 0.75 16.53 12.63
C PHE A 139 1.45 17.36 11.56
N ARG A 140 2.47 16.78 10.91
CA ARG A 140 3.17 17.42 9.80
C ARG A 140 2.24 17.64 8.62
N ASN A 141 1.39 16.66 8.32
CA ASN A 141 0.37 16.78 7.28
C ASN A 141 -0.63 17.89 7.61
N CYS A 142 -1.08 17.97 8.85
CA CYS A 142 -1.99 19.02 9.31
C CYS A 142 -1.36 20.41 9.19
N ALA A 143 -0.08 20.54 9.56
CA ALA A 143 0.66 21.80 9.46
C ALA A 143 0.78 22.29 8.00
N ARG A 144 0.84 21.34 7.04
CA ARG A 144 0.86 21.64 5.61
C ARG A 144 -0.53 21.77 5.01
N LYS A 145 -1.56 21.83 5.86
CA LYS A 145 -2.97 21.97 5.46
C LYS A 145 -3.44 20.85 4.52
N ARG A 146 -2.86 19.67 4.66
CA ARG A 146 -3.35 18.47 3.98
C ARG A 146 -4.49 17.90 4.80
N GLY A 147 -5.66 17.81 4.20
CA GLY A 147 -6.84 17.24 4.88
C GLY A 147 -6.84 15.71 4.95
N TRP A 148 -5.67 15.09 4.99
CA TRP A 148 -5.53 13.64 4.97
C TRP A 148 -5.96 13.03 6.29
N ILE A 149 -6.59 11.87 6.23
CA ILE A 149 -7.19 11.19 7.37
C ILE A 149 -6.23 10.09 7.84
N LEU A 150 -5.87 10.13 9.11
CA LEU A 150 -5.08 9.08 9.74
C LEU A 150 -5.95 7.83 9.90
N MET A 151 -5.52 6.74 9.29
CA MET A 151 -6.25 5.47 9.34
C MET A 151 -5.30 4.32 9.62
N GLY A 152 -5.82 3.22 10.16
CA GLY A 152 -5.02 2.05 10.45
C GLY A 152 -5.78 0.76 10.32
N PHE A 153 -5.08 -0.24 9.82
CA PHE A 153 -5.49 -1.65 9.84
C PHE A 153 -4.78 -2.29 11.02
N ILE A 154 -5.54 -2.55 12.07
CA ILE A 154 -4.98 -2.93 13.37
C ILE A 154 -5.05 -4.44 13.52
N ILE A 155 -3.89 -5.06 13.65
CA ILE A 155 -3.74 -6.51 13.81
C ILE A 155 -3.42 -6.85 15.27
N ILE A 156 -2.69 -5.97 15.94
CA ILE A 156 -2.24 -6.17 17.33
C ILE A 156 -2.64 -5.03 18.26
#